data_2d907b096f78658994cb92ce267a4b2d
#
_entry.id   2d907b096f78658994cb92ce267a4b2d
#
_cell.length_a   1.000
_cell.length_b   1.000
_cell.length_c   1.000
_cell.angle_alpha   90.00
_cell.angle_beta   90.00
_cell.angle_gamma   90.00
#
_symmetry.space_group_name_H-M   'P 1'
#
loop_
_entity.id
_entity.type
_entity.pdbx_description
1 polymer ?
#
loop_
_entity_poly.entity_id
_entity_poly.type
_entity_poly.pdbx_seq_one_letter_code
_entity_poly.pdbx_strand_id
1 'polypeptide(L)'
;MREATVRRARLSASIAAQAAAAAPAAGPLSIANGKAYAVREPVSKRQYAILRLETTGGIVGWGETRTIAAADLAQAVAILRGRQATEYALLHARMAALPDLRAAANMALLDIVGQAAKAPVYQVLGGPTRHKVRALAIVPAGDDDAVLAACKRARAAGFRAFVIPAVAPASRNSGRPFVAANRKRVETLRGALGEDSDFVVDCAAALTPGDAASLSDALERLHPLWLDEPCEITSLAAIGKLAGERVTPLGFGRSLIASAGFQDLLREDLIDVFRPDLARSGITQIRKFAALAEANYVAVAPYHDGGPVETAAALHLAASLPNFFAQQVPVPDADEDRRFRAALAGAALESVTDGYLALSAEPGLGLKIDASLLGKEVA
;
A
#
# COMPACT_ATOMS: atom_id res chain seq x y z
N MET A 1 -26.23 -16.56 16.42
CA MET A 1 -25.20 -15.68 15.83
C MET A 1 -24.58 -14.70 16.84
N ARG A 2 -25.33 -13.90 17.61
CA ARG A 2 -24.78 -12.94 18.62
C ARG A 2 -23.91 -13.58 19.71
N GLU A 3 -24.29 -14.72 20.28
CA GLU A 3 -23.50 -15.41 21.33
C GLU A 3 -22.13 -15.91 20.86
N ALA A 4 -22.07 -16.49 19.65
CA ALA A 4 -20.83 -16.95 19.07
C ALA A 4 -19.83 -15.79 18.81
N THR A 5 -20.35 -14.64 18.40
CA THR A 5 -19.55 -13.43 18.18
C THR A 5 -19.01 -12.88 19.51
N VAL A 6 -19.83 -12.84 20.57
CA VAL A 6 -19.43 -12.42 21.91
C VAL A 6 -18.39 -13.37 22.51
N ARG A 7 -18.57 -14.69 22.31
CA ARG A 7 -17.62 -15.71 22.78
C ARG A 7 -16.27 -15.61 22.07
N ARG A 8 -16.26 -15.36 20.76
CA ARG A 8 -15.03 -15.13 19.97
C ARG A 8 -14.32 -13.84 20.42
N ALA A 9 -15.06 -12.76 20.63
CA ALA A 9 -14.50 -11.49 21.13
C ALA A 9 -13.86 -11.64 22.54
N ARG A 10 -14.51 -12.37 23.46
CA ARG A 10 -13.97 -12.67 24.80
C ARG A 10 -12.72 -13.54 24.73
N LEU A 11 -12.68 -14.53 23.85
CA LEU A 11 -11.51 -15.38 23.63
C LEU A 11 -10.33 -14.56 23.07
N SER A 12 -10.59 -13.70 22.08
CA SER A 12 -9.57 -12.80 21.52
C SER A 12 -9.03 -11.81 22.58
N ALA A 13 -9.90 -11.26 23.43
CA ALA A 13 -9.50 -10.37 24.51
C ALA A 13 -8.67 -11.10 25.58
N SER A 14 -9.03 -12.35 25.92
CA SER A 14 -8.27 -13.20 26.85
C SER A 14 -6.88 -13.57 26.30
N ILE A 15 -6.77 -13.92 25.02
CA ILE A 15 -5.49 -14.19 24.34
C ILE A 15 -4.61 -12.93 24.33
N ALA A 16 -5.20 -11.77 24.02
CA ALA A 16 -4.49 -10.51 24.05
C ALA A 16 -4.02 -10.12 25.48
N ALA A 17 -4.82 -10.38 26.50
CA ALA A 17 -4.47 -10.14 27.89
C ALA A 17 -3.33 -11.07 28.38
N GLN A 18 -3.33 -12.35 27.99
CA GLN A 18 -2.27 -13.27 28.31
C GLN A 18 -0.95 -12.88 27.64
N ALA A 19 -0.99 -12.43 26.38
CA ALA A 19 0.18 -11.90 25.69
C ALA A 19 0.72 -10.59 26.30
N ALA A 20 -0.12 -9.85 27.07
CA ALA A 20 0.27 -8.60 27.73
C ALA A 20 0.99 -8.79 29.07
N ALA A 21 0.90 -9.99 29.69
CA ALA A 21 1.28 -10.21 31.09
C ALA A 21 2.80 -10.30 31.37
N ALA A 22 3.66 -10.47 30.36
CA ALA A 22 5.10 -10.49 30.53
C ALA A 22 5.73 -9.24 29.92
N ALA A 23 6.28 -8.33 30.72
CA ALA A 23 7.21 -7.33 30.21
C ALA A 23 8.48 -8.05 29.73
N PRO A 24 8.92 -7.91 28.49
CA PRO A 24 10.16 -8.51 28.05
C PRO A 24 11.31 -7.90 28.82
N ALA A 25 12.35 -8.70 29.08
CA ALA A 25 13.60 -8.21 29.64
C ALA A 25 14.17 -7.09 28.74
N ALA A 26 14.68 -6.04 29.35
CA ALA A 26 15.37 -4.98 28.60
C ALA A 26 16.55 -5.59 27.82
N GLY A 27 16.66 -5.25 26.54
CA GLY A 27 17.69 -5.78 25.65
C GLY A 27 18.06 -4.74 24.58
N PRO A 28 19.10 -4.98 23.79
CA PRO A 28 19.62 -4.02 22.82
C PRO A 28 18.61 -3.59 21.75
N LEU A 29 17.56 -4.38 21.53
CA LEU A 29 16.46 -4.07 20.60
C LEU A 29 15.24 -3.42 21.29
N SER A 30 15.33 -3.04 22.57
CA SER A 30 14.27 -2.29 23.24
C SER A 30 14.19 -0.87 22.69
N ILE A 31 12.98 -0.40 22.38
CA ILE A 31 12.76 0.96 21.88
C ILE A 31 13.05 1.98 22.99
N ALA A 32 14.03 2.82 22.77
CA ALA A 32 14.42 3.90 23.69
C ALA A 32 13.63 5.17 23.43
N ASN A 33 13.48 5.54 22.15
CA ASN A 33 12.85 6.81 21.75
C ASN A 33 12.19 6.70 20.36
N GLY A 34 11.30 7.65 20.08
CA GLY A 34 10.68 7.85 18.77
C GLY A 34 10.49 9.33 18.47
N LYS A 35 10.78 9.71 17.22
CA LYS A 35 10.61 11.06 16.70
C LYS A 35 9.94 10.98 15.33
N ALA A 36 9.26 12.04 14.93
CA ALA A 36 8.68 12.13 13.61
C ALA A 36 9.04 13.45 12.93
N TYR A 37 9.09 13.43 11.61
CA TYR A 37 9.49 14.58 10.80
C TYR A 37 8.50 14.75 9.66
N ALA A 38 7.99 15.97 9.48
CA ALA A 38 7.20 16.33 8.31
C ALA A 38 8.16 16.56 7.13
N VAL A 39 7.89 15.89 6.01
CA VAL A 39 8.66 16.04 4.78
C VAL A 39 7.77 16.61 3.69
N ARG A 40 8.34 17.47 2.86
CA ARG A 40 7.66 18.09 1.73
C ARG A 40 8.57 18.09 0.50
N GLU A 41 8.10 17.52 -0.58
CA GLU A 41 8.82 17.49 -1.85
C GLU A 41 8.98 18.91 -2.45
N PRO A 42 10.09 19.18 -3.12
CA PRO A 42 10.42 20.56 -3.54
C PRO A 42 9.50 21.13 -4.62
N VAL A 43 9.01 20.34 -5.57
CA VAL A 43 8.19 20.81 -6.70
C VAL A 43 6.72 20.43 -6.54
N SER A 44 6.41 19.16 -6.42
CA SER A 44 5.03 18.64 -6.27
C SER A 44 4.34 19.12 -4.99
N LYS A 45 5.14 19.55 -4.00
CA LYS A 45 4.67 19.87 -2.64
C LYS A 45 3.98 18.71 -1.93
N ARG A 46 4.13 17.49 -2.43
CA ARG A 46 3.65 16.29 -1.75
C ARG A 46 4.19 16.24 -0.33
N GLN A 47 3.34 15.86 0.61
CA GLN A 47 3.68 15.82 2.02
C GLN A 47 3.53 14.41 2.56
N TYR A 48 4.45 14.00 3.41
CA TYR A 48 4.40 12.78 4.20
C TYR A 48 5.20 12.97 5.49
N ALA A 49 5.05 12.06 6.43
CA ALA A 49 5.75 12.10 7.70
C ALA A 49 6.60 10.85 7.88
N ILE A 50 7.85 11.04 8.28
CA ILE A 50 8.80 9.96 8.54
C ILE A 50 8.91 9.77 10.05
N LEU A 51 8.65 8.56 10.52
CA LEU A 51 8.87 8.10 11.88
C LEU A 51 10.27 7.51 12.02
N ARG A 52 11.03 7.97 13.01
CA ARG A 52 12.32 7.45 13.44
C ARG A 52 12.15 6.77 14.81
N LEU A 53 12.44 5.49 14.90
CA LEU A 53 12.53 4.76 16.15
C LEU A 53 14.00 4.43 16.46
N GLU A 54 14.40 4.57 17.71
CA GLU A 54 15.76 4.25 18.15
C GLU A 54 15.72 3.25 19.29
N THR A 55 16.59 2.25 19.22
CA THR A 55 16.73 1.23 20.25
C THR A 55 17.78 1.61 21.29
N THR A 56 17.76 0.96 22.45
CA THR A 56 18.80 1.09 23.50
C THR A 56 20.19 0.67 23.01
N GLY A 57 20.26 -0.20 21.99
CA GLY A 57 21.50 -0.61 21.33
C GLY A 57 21.95 0.31 20.19
N GLY A 58 21.25 1.44 19.95
CA GLY A 58 21.61 2.43 18.95
C GLY A 58 21.18 2.13 17.52
N ILE A 59 20.42 1.05 17.29
CA ILE A 59 19.84 0.77 15.95
C ILE A 59 18.69 1.73 15.71
N VAL A 60 18.65 2.35 14.53
CA VAL A 60 17.60 3.26 14.10
C VAL A 60 16.77 2.60 12.98
N GLY A 61 15.46 2.56 13.17
CA GLY A 61 14.52 2.12 12.14
C GLY A 61 13.62 3.24 11.66
N TRP A 62 13.20 3.14 10.42
CA TRP A 62 12.43 4.15 9.72
C TRP A 62 11.09 3.62 9.24
N GLY A 63 10.07 4.46 9.34
CA GLY A 63 8.74 4.19 8.81
C GLY A 63 8.12 5.46 8.27
N GLU A 64 7.06 5.33 7.50
CA GLU A 64 6.41 6.46 6.84
C GLU A 64 4.89 6.36 6.95
N THR A 65 4.25 7.52 6.99
CA THR A 65 2.79 7.69 6.87
C THR A 65 2.46 9.06 6.29
N ARG A 66 1.19 9.33 6.01
CA ARG A 66 0.76 10.60 5.41
C ARG A 66 0.99 11.79 6.34
N THR A 67 0.52 11.70 7.58
CA THR A 67 0.63 12.76 8.58
C THR A 67 0.76 12.17 9.98
N ILE A 68 1.38 12.93 10.90
CA ILE A 68 1.48 12.56 12.32
C ILE A 68 1.10 13.77 13.16
N ALA A 69 0.11 13.60 14.05
CA ALA A 69 -0.18 14.57 15.10
C ALA A 69 0.73 14.34 16.32
N ALA A 70 1.16 15.41 16.98
CA ALA A 70 2.06 15.33 18.13
C ALA A 70 1.48 14.47 19.28
N ALA A 71 0.18 14.59 19.55
CA ALA A 71 -0.50 13.79 20.57
C ALA A 71 -0.49 12.28 20.24
N ASP A 72 -0.69 11.93 18.98
CA ASP A 72 -0.66 10.53 18.50
C ASP A 72 0.76 9.97 18.56
N LEU A 73 1.77 10.78 18.21
CA LEU A 73 3.18 10.40 18.35
C LEU A 73 3.54 10.11 19.81
N ALA A 74 3.13 10.98 20.74
CA ALA A 74 3.38 10.79 22.18
C ALA A 74 2.74 9.48 22.68
N GLN A 75 1.50 9.20 22.27
CA GLN A 75 0.80 7.96 22.61
C GLN A 75 1.49 6.72 22.01
N ALA A 76 1.90 6.80 20.74
CA ALA A 76 2.61 5.71 20.07
C ALA A 76 3.95 5.41 20.78
N VAL A 77 4.74 6.45 21.09
CA VAL A 77 6.02 6.31 21.80
C VAL A 77 5.82 5.71 23.19
N ALA A 78 4.74 6.10 23.91
CA ALA A 78 4.41 5.49 25.21
C ALA A 78 4.11 3.99 25.12
N ILE A 79 3.43 3.55 24.05
CA ILE A 79 3.17 2.12 23.79
C ILE A 79 4.45 1.35 23.45
N LEU A 80 5.37 1.97 22.71
CA LEU A 80 6.55 1.33 22.14
C LEU A 80 7.74 1.31 23.12
N ARG A 81 7.89 2.32 23.97
CA ARG A 81 9.05 2.50 24.86
C ARG A 81 9.26 1.29 25.76
N GLY A 82 10.50 0.80 25.81
CA GLY A 82 10.91 -0.38 26.57
C GLY A 82 10.50 -1.72 25.96
N ARG A 83 9.73 -1.71 24.86
CA ARG A 83 9.33 -2.95 24.16
C ARG A 83 10.39 -3.35 23.15
N GLN A 84 10.51 -4.64 22.89
CA GLN A 84 11.45 -5.20 21.92
C GLN A 84 10.92 -4.98 20.49
N ALA A 85 11.78 -4.57 19.55
CA ALA A 85 11.40 -4.42 18.15
C ALA A 85 10.89 -5.73 17.53
N THR A 86 11.34 -6.88 18.03
CA THR A 86 10.87 -8.21 17.61
C THR A 86 9.41 -8.48 17.95
N GLU A 87 8.78 -7.68 18.82
CA GLU A 87 7.36 -7.75 19.14
C GLU A 87 6.48 -7.02 18.12
N TYR A 88 6.99 -6.73 16.93
CA TYR A 88 6.32 -5.90 15.90
C TYR A 88 4.87 -6.31 15.62
N ALA A 89 4.52 -7.58 15.66
CA ALA A 89 3.16 -8.06 15.44
C ALA A 89 2.22 -7.72 16.62
N LEU A 90 2.71 -7.85 17.87
CA LEU A 90 1.96 -7.48 19.07
C LEU A 90 1.80 -5.97 19.17
N LEU A 91 2.87 -5.21 18.92
CA LEU A 91 2.86 -3.75 18.97
C LEU A 91 1.95 -3.17 17.90
N HIS A 92 1.95 -3.74 16.70
CA HIS A 92 0.99 -3.40 15.66
C HIS A 92 -0.47 -3.59 16.13
N ALA A 93 -0.79 -4.66 16.85
CA ALA A 93 -2.13 -4.88 17.38
C ALA A 93 -2.49 -3.89 18.50
N ARG A 94 -1.53 -3.52 19.37
CA ARG A 94 -1.74 -2.56 20.46
C ARG A 94 -1.97 -1.13 19.97
N MET A 95 -1.48 -0.79 18.79
CA MET A 95 -1.65 0.52 18.16
C MET A 95 -2.90 0.60 17.28
N ALA A 96 -3.89 -0.25 17.48
CA ALA A 96 -5.11 -0.28 16.64
C ALA A 96 -5.90 1.05 16.61
N ALA A 97 -5.81 1.86 17.67
CA ALA A 97 -6.42 3.19 17.75
C ALA A 97 -5.64 4.28 16.98
N LEU A 98 -4.43 4.00 16.51
CA LEU A 98 -3.53 4.91 15.80
C LEU A 98 -3.16 4.33 14.42
N PRO A 99 -4.10 4.20 13.48
CA PRO A 99 -3.91 3.41 12.26
C PRO A 99 -2.70 3.87 11.42
N ASP A 100 -2.49 5.16 11.24
CA ASP A 100 -1.40 5.70 10.44
C ASP A 100 -0.04 5.47 11.13
N LEU A 101 0.08 5.79 12.43
CA LEU A 101 1.29 5.52 13.19
C LEU A 101 1.57 4.03 13.39
N ARG A 102 0.52 3.20 13.46
CA ARG A 102 0.64 1.75 13.52
C ARG A 102 1.39 1.19 12.33
N ALA A 103 1.06 1.66 11.13
CA ALA A 103 1.72 1.25 9.90
C ALA A 103 3.18 1.74 9.86
N ALA A 104 3.43 3.01 10.15
CA ALA A 104 4.77 3.59 10.21
C ALA A 104 5.65 2.88 11.26
N ALA A 105 5.12 2.66 12.47
CA ALA A 105 5.85 1.93 13.52
C ALA A 105 6.15 0.49 13.12
N ASN A 106 5.23 -0.18 12.41
CA ASN A 106 5.45 -1.53 11.92
C ASN A 106 6.60 -1.61 10.91
N MET A 107 6.69 -0.64 9.99
CA MET A 107 7.82 -0.52 9.06
C MET A 107 9.14 -0.30 9.82
N ALA A 108 9.17 0.65 10.75
CA ALA A 108 10.37 0.99 11.54
C ALA A 108 10.83 -0.18 12.42
N LEU A 109 9.91 -0.90 13.05
CA LEU A 109 10.24 -2.07 13.87
C LEU A 109 10.82 -3.20 13.02
N LEU A 110 10.25 -3.47 11.84
CA LEU A 110 10.78 -4.47 10.92
C LEU A 110 12.12 -4.05 10.34
N ASP A 111 12.35 -2.76 10.09
CA ASP A 111 13.64 -2.22 9.68
C ASP A 111 14.72 -2.50 10.75
N ILE A 112 14.42 -2.20 12.04
CA ILE A 112 15.31 -2.54 13.16
C ILE A 112 15.61 -4.04 13.20
N VAL A 113 14.59 -4.89 13.08
CA VAL A 113 14.77 -6.35 13.13
C VAL A 113 15.64 -6.83 11.97
N GLY A 114 15.43 -6.31 10.75
CA GLY A 114 16.24 -6.65 9.59
C GLY A 114 17.69 -6.21 9.74
N GLN A 115 17.94 -4.99 10.23
CA GLN A 115 19.29 -4.48 10.52
C GLN A 115 20.00 -5.34 11.59
N ALA A 116 19.31 -5.67 12.69
CA ALA A 116 19.85 -6.54 13.74
C ALA A 116 20.18 -7.96 13.25
N ALA A 117 19.35 -8.49 12.36
CA ALA A 117 19.56 -9.79 11.72
C ALA A 117 20.61 -9.74 10.59
N LYS A 118 21.09 -8.55 10.22
CA LYS A 118 21.96 -8.31 9.04
C LYS A 118 21.35 -8.89 7.75
N ALA A 119 20.03 -8.78 7.61
CA ALA A 119 19.26 -9.32 6.50
C ALA A 119 18.20 -8.30 6.02
N PRO A 120 17.89 -8.29 4.72
CA PRO A 120 16.75 -7.52 4.22
C PRO A 120 15.44 -7.96 4.88
N VAL A 121 14.50 -7.03 5.07
CA VAL A 121 13.22 -7.33 5.72
C VAL A 121 12.47 -8.46 5.02
N TYR A 122 12.50 -8.57 3.68
CA TYR A 122 11.84 -9.68 2.99
C TYR A 122 12.37 -11.05 3.39
N GLN A 123 13.67 -11.19 3.73
CA GLN A 123 14.24 -12.46 4.23
C GLN A 123 13.77 -12.77 5.65
N VAL A 124 13.70 -11.75 6.52
CA VAL A 124 13.10 -11.88 7.87
C VAL A 124 11.65 -12.38 7.78
N LEU A 125 10.96 -11.98 6.73
CA LEU A 125 9.57 -12.34 6.47
C LEU A 125 9.38 -13.67 5.70
N GLY A 126 10.45 -14.40 5.41
CA GLY A 126 10.40 -15.71 4.73
C GLY A 126 10.53 -15.66 3.20
N GLY A 127 10.91 -14.51 2.63
CA GLY A 127 11.23 -14.36 1.20
C GLY A 127 12.71 -14.65 0.89
N PRO A 128 13.19 -14.36 -0.35
CA PRO A 128 12.39 -13.76 -1.41
C PRO A 128 11.51 -14.77 -2.16
N THR A 129 10.27 -14.40 -2.46
CA THR A 129 9.39 -15.15 -3.36
C THR A 129 9.60 -14.73 -4.83
N ARG A 130 10.33 -13.65 -5.07
CA ARG A 130 10.72 -13.08 -6.37
C ARG A 130 11.98 -12.25 -6.28
N HIS A 131 12.66 -12.05 -7.41
CA HIS A 131 13.92 -11.29 -7.47
C HIS A 131 13.75 -9.88 -8.04
N LYS A 132 12.58 -9.58 -8.60
CA LYS A 132 12.19 -8.26 -9.10
C LYS A 132 10.70 -8.04 -8.87
N VAL A 133 10.26 -6.78 -8.76
CA VAL A 133 8.90 -6.40 -8.46
C VAL A 133 8.28 -5.70 -9.66
N ARG A 134 7.18 -6.21 -10.19
CA ARG A 134 6.43 -5.57 -11.28
C ARG A 134 5.88 -4.24 -10.79
N ALA A 135 6.16 -3.16 -11.54
CA ALA A 135 5.80 -1.79 -11.18
C ALA A 135 4.52 -1.34 -11.91
N LEU A 136 3.65 -0.65 -11.18
CA LEU A 136 2.49 0.07 -11.72
C LEU A 136 2.71 1.56 -11.51
N ALA A 137 2.75 2.35 -12.58
CA ALA A 137 2.82 3.80 -12.50
C ALA A 137 1.47 4.39 -12.10
N ILE A 138 1.43 5.23 -11.07
CA ILE A 138 0.24 6.06 -10.78
C ILE A 138 0.19 7.20 -11.78
N VAL A 139 -0.92 7.33 -12.47
CA VAL A 139 -1.18 8.44 -13.38
C VAL A 139 -2.12 9.45 -12.71
N PRO A 140 -1.76 10.73 -12.59
CA PRO A 140 -2.61 11.75 -12.01
C PRO A 140 -3.95 11.89 -12.74
N ALA A 141 -5.00 12.30 -12.00
CA ALA A 141 -6.28 12.65 -12.60
C ALA A 141 -6.13 13.87 -13.52
N GLY A 142 -6.84 13.84 -14.64
CA GLY A 142 -6.81 14.91 -15.63
C GLY A 142 -7.68 14.60 -16.84
N ASP A 143 -7.66 15.50 -17.84
CA ASP A 143 -8.22 15.24 -19.15
C ASP A 143 -7.40 14.19 -19.92
N ASP A 144 -7.88 13.80 -21.10
CA ASP A 144 -7.25 12.72 -21.87
C ASP A 144 -5.83 13.08 -22.32
N ASP A 145 -5.55 14.34 -22.62
CA ASP A 145 -4.21 14.80 -23.03
C ASP A 145 -3.22 14.77 -21.86
N ALA A 146 -3.63 15.23 -20.69
CA ALA A 146 -2.83 15.20 -19.46
C ALA A 146 -2.51 13.74 -19.04
N VAL A 147 -3.51 12.86 -19.08
CA VAL A 147 -3.36 11.45 -18.77
C VAL A 147 -2.40 10.77 -19.75
N LEU A 148 -2.57 11.04 -21.07
CA LEU A 148 -1.67 10.51 -22.10
C LEU A 148 -0.23 11.00 -21.92
N ALA A 149 -0.04 12.29 -21.64
CA ALA A 149 1.27 12.86 -21.38
C ALA A 149 1.95 12.23 -20.17
N ALA A 150 1.21 12.02 -19.07
CA ALA A 150 1.72 11.35 -17.88
C ALA A 150 2.09 9.88 -18.15
N CYS A 151 1.26 9.14 -18.87
CA CYS A 151 1.57 7.76 -19.29
C CYS A 151 2.83 7.70 -20.15
N LYS A 152 3.01 8.62 -21.13
CA LYS A 152 4.22 8.68 -21.96
C LYS A 152 5.47 8.95 -21.12
N ARG A 153 5.40 9.87 -20.14
CA ARG A 153 6.53 10.12 -19.22
C ARG A 153 6.86 8.88 -18.39
N ALA A 154 5.84 8.22 -17.81
CA ALA A 154 6.04 7.00 -17.05
C ALA A 154 6.63 5.85 -17.92
N ARG A 155 6.17 5.71 -19.18
CA ARG A 155 6.74 4.74 -20.11
C ARG A 155 8.21 5.04 -20.42
N ALA A 156 8.55 6.31 -20.64
CA ALA A 156 9.95 6.73 -20.84
C ALA A 156 10.81 6.46 -19.60
N ALA A 157 10.22 6.50 -18.39
CA ALA A 157 10.87 6.12 -17.14
C ALA A 157 10.94 4.60 -16.89
N GLY A 158 10.54 3.76 -17.88
CA GLY A 158 10.69 2.31 -17.85
C GLY A 158 9.42 1.54 -17.46
N PHE A 159 8.33 2.19 -17.10
CA PHE A 159 7.07 1.49 -16.76
C PHE A 159 6.41 0.85 -17.96
N ARG A 160 5.71 -0.27 -17.72
CA ARG A 160 4.92 -1.01 -18.73
C ARG A 160 3.46 -1.20 -18.28
N ALA A 161 3.13 -0.84 -17.06
CA ALA A 161 1.78 -0.94 -16.51
C ALA A 161 1.40 0.37 -15.80
N PHE A 162 0.14 0.81 -15.98
CA PHE A 162 -0.32 2.14 -15.61
C PHE A 162 -1.65 2.04 -14.86
N VAL A 163 -1.74 2.70 -13.72
CA VAL A 163 -3.01 2.95 -13.02
C VAL A 163 -3.55 4.27 -13.53
N ILE A 164 -4.55 4.21 -14.40
CA ILE A 164 -5.16 5.36 -15.06
C ILE A 164 -6.49 5.74 -14.38
N PRO A 165 -6.77 7.02 -14.19
CA PRO A 165 -8.05 7.45 -13.63
C PRO A 165 -9.18 7.16 -14.62
N ALA A 166 -10.29 6.61 -14.12
CA ALA A 166 -11.51 6.54 -14.90
C ALA A 166 -12.02 7.96 -15.21
N VAL A 167 -12.66 8.13 -16.37
CA VAL A 167 -13.44 9.35 -16.65
C VAL A 167 -14.63 9.34 -15.69
N ALA A 168 -14.76 10.40 -14.89
CA ALA A 168 -15.86 10.50 -13.95
C ALA A 168 -17.22 10.62 -14.68
N PRO A 169 -18.29 9.99 -14.18
CA PRO A 169 -19.61 10.18 -14.73
C PRO A 169 -20.12 11.61 -14.44
N ALA A 170 -20.80 12.23 -15.40
CA ALA A 170 -21.39 13.55 -15.21
C ALA A 170 -22.51 13.55 -14.15
N SER A 171 -23.18 12.41 -13.97
CA SER A 171 -24.20 12.17 -12.95
C SER A 171 -24.28 10.68 -12.65
N ARG A 172 -25.00 10.30 -11.60
CA ARG A 172 -25.31 8.87 -11.34
C ARG A 172 -26.07 8.29 -12.55
N ASN A 173 -25.70 7.06 -12.93
CA ASN A 173 -26.27 6.37 -14.09
C ASN A 173 -26.10 7.16 -15.40
N SER A 174 -24.91 7.68 -15.65
CA SER A 174 -24.61 8.48 -16.84
C SER A 174 -24.73 7.74 -18.17
N GLY A 175 -24.79 6.39 -18.14
CA GLY A 175 -25.07 5.57 -19.29
C GLY A 175 -23.98 5.61 -20.39
N ARG A 176 -24.41 5.53 -21.66
CA ARG A 176 -23.52 5.38 -22.82
C ARG A 176 -22.40 6.41 -22.95
N PRO A 177 -22.61 7.73 -22.71
CA PRO A 177 -21.53 8.71 -22.85
C PRO A 177 -20.36 8.44 -21.89
N PHE A 178 -20.64 8.08 -20.63
CA PHE A 178 -19.64 7.73 -19.63
C PHE A 178 -18.84 6.49 -20.05
N VAL A 179 -19.53 5.45 -20.46
CA VAL A 179 -18.91 4.19 -20.92
C VAL A 179 -18.04 4.43 -22.16
N ALA A 180 -18.56 5.16 -23.16
CA ALA A 180 -17.85 5.46 -24.39
C ALA A 180 -16.58 6.31 -24.13
N ALA A 181 -16.63 7.27 -23.21
CA ALA A 181 -15.49 8.09 -22.86
C ALA A 181 -14.35 7.27 -22.23
N ASN A 182 -14.67 6.37 -21.27
CA ASN A 182 -13.70 5.49 -20.66
C ASN A 182 -13.08 4.49 -21.66
N ARG A 183 -13.91 3.88 -22.50
CA ARG A 183 -13.43 2.99 -23.55
C ARG A 183 -12.47 3.71 -24.50
N LYS A 184 -12.86 4.90 -24.99
CA LYS A 184 -12.02 5.73 -25.86
C LYS A 184 -10.69 6.08 -25.19
N ARG A 185 -10.68 6.44 -23.89
CA ARG A 185 -9.45 6.70 -23.13
C ARG A 185 -8.49 5.51 -23.17
N VAL A 186 -8.96 4.31 -22.83
CA VAL A 186 -8.11 3.09 -22.83
C VAL A 186 -7.63 2.77 -24.24
N GLU A 187 -8.49 2.83 -25.26
CA GLU A 187 -8.12 2.59 -26.67
C GLU A 187 -7.05 3.59 -27.14
N THR A 188 -7.21 4.88 -26.83
CA THR A 188 -6.23 5.93 -27.19
C THR A 188 -4.88 5.69 -26.51
N LEU A 189 -4.89 5.35 -25.22
CA LEU A 189 -3.66 5.08 -24.48
C LEU A 189 -2.94 3.85 -25.01
N ARG A 190 -3.66 2.77 -25.29
CA ARG A 190 -3.08 1.55 -25.88
C ARG A 190 -2.46 1.82 -27.26
N GLY A 191 -3.18 2.51 -28.14
CA GLY A 191 -2.66 2.90 -29.46
C GLY A 191 -1.40 3.77 -29.39
N ALA A 192 -1.29 4.65 -28.37
CA ALA A 192 -0.15 5.54 -28.21
C ALA A 192 1.05 4.92 -27.48
N LEU A 193 0.82 3.94 -26.59
CA LEU A 193 1.85 3.34 -25.74
C LEU A 193 2.30 1.95 -26.24
N GLY A 194 1.53 1.31 -27.10
CA GLY A 194 1.80 -0.01 -27.65
C GLY A 194 1.07 -1.13 -26.90
N GLU A 195 0.97 -2.29 -27.58
CA GLU A 195 0.24 -3.47 -27.12
C GLU A 195 0.86 -4.15 -25.88
N ASP A 196 2.12 -3.87 -25.60
CA ASP A 196 2.85 -4.34 -24.40
C ASP A 196 2.58 -3.50 -23.15
N SER A 197 1.61 -2.57 -23.21
CA SER A 197 1.21 -1.72 -22.11
C SER A 197 -0.04 -2.26 -21.43
N ASP A 198 0.04 -2.42 -20.11
CA ASP A 198 -1.07 -2.86 -19.26
C ASP A 198 -1.73 -1.70 -18.53
N PHE A 199 -3.03 -1.80 -18.32
CA PHE A 199 -3.81 -0.76 -17.66
C PHE A 199 -4.63 -1.31 -16.50
N VAL A 200 -4.62 -0.57 -15.40
CA VAL A 200 -5.58 -0.65 -14.31
C VAL A 200 -6.46 0.59 -14.42
N VAL A 201 -7.77 0.43 -14.40
CA VAL A 201 -8.70 1.56 -14.45
C VAL A 201 -9.18 1.88 -13.05
N ASP A 202 -8.69 2.99 -12.48
CA ASP A 202 -9.01 3.43 -11.12
C ASP A 202 -10.28 4.28 -11.10
N CYS A 203 -11.31 3.77 -10.47
CA CYS A 203 -12.61 4.45 -10.31
C CYS A 203 -12.71 5.23 -8.99
N ALA A 204 -11.72 5.16 -8.11
CA ALA A 204 -11.65 5.88 -6.84
C ALA A 204 -12.92 5.73 -5.96
N ALA A 205 -13.61 4.58 -6.05
CA ALA A 205 -14.87 4.27 -5.38
C ALA A 205 -16.04 5.23 -5.74
N ALA A 206 -15.94 5.94 -6.86
CA ALA A 206 -16.88 7.01 -7.22
C ALA A 206 -18.13 6.53 -7.99
N LEU A 207 -18.14 5.29 -8.49
CA LEU A 207 -19.24 4.81 -9.31
C LEU A 207 -20.38 4.21 -8.48
N THR A 208 -21.58 4.17 -9.07
CA THR A 208 -22.62 3.27 -8.59
C THR A 208 -22.28 1.83 -9.02
N PRO A 209 -22.78 0.78 -8.35
CA PRO A 209 -22.62 -0.60 -8.82
C PRO A 209 -23.11 -0.82 -10.26
N GLY A 210 -24.15 -0.10 -10.69
CA GLY A 210 -24.68 -0.16 -12.07
C GLY A 210 -23.75 0.48 -13.10
N ASP A 211 -23.18 1.66 -12.79
CA ASP A 211 -22.19 2.30 -13.66
C ASP A 211 -20.90 1.45 -13.72
N ALA A 212 -20.49 0.86 -12.59
CA ALA A 212 -19.34 -0.03 -12.53
C ALA A 212 -19.53 -1.31 -13.39
N ALA A 213 -20.71 -1.92 -13.36
CA ALA A 213 -21.03 -3.07 -14.19
C ALA A 213 -21.00 -2.70 -15.68
N SER A 214 -21.60 -1.56 -16.06
CA SER A 214 -21.61 -1.08 -17.45
C SER A 214 -20.19 -0.75 -17.95
N LEU A 215 -19.33 -0.22 -17.07
CA LEU A 215 -17.93 0.06 -17.39
C LEU A 215 -17.13 -1.25 -17.54
N SER A 216 -17.32 -2.20 -16.63
CA SER A 216 -16.67 -3.52 -16.67
C SER A 216 -16.95 -4.23 -17.99
N ASP A 217 -18.22 -4.31 -18.41
CA ASP A 217 -18.64 -4.89 -19.68
C ASP A 217 -17.98 -4.20 -20.90
N ALA A 218 -17.99 -2.88 -20.90
CA ALA A 218 -17.43 -2.11 -22.03
C ALA A 218 -15.91 -2.22 -22.17
N LEU A 219 -15.20 -2.48 -21.08
CA LEU A 219 -13.74 -2.61 -21.04
C LEU A 219 -13.26 -4.06 -21.24
N GLU A 220 -14.15 -5.04 -21.20
CA GLU A 220 -13.81 -6.46 -21.30
C GLU A 220 -12.86 -6.77 -22.47
N ARG A 221 -13.19 -6.32 -23.67
CA ARG A 221 -12.37 -6.54 -24.89
C ARG A 221 -11.06 -5.78 -24.93
N LEU A 222 -10.85 -4.86 -24.02
CA LEU A 222 -9.61 -4.09 -23.85
C LEU A 222 -8.69 -4.73 -22.81
N HIS A 223 -9.14 -5.80 -22.14
CA HIS A 223 -8.37 -6.58 -21.18
C HIS A 223 -7.58 -5.73 -20.18
N PRO A 224 -8.21 -4.81 -19.40
CA PRO A 224 -7.51 -4.15 -18.31
C PRO A 224 -7.08 -5.20 -17.27
N LEU A 225 -5.99 -4.96 -16.57
CA LEU A 225 -5.54 -5.86 -15.51
C LEU A 225 -6.61 -6.04 -14.43
N TRP A 226 -7.26 -4.96 -14.03
CA TRP A 226 -8.48 -4.94 -13.21
C TRP A 226 -9.14 -3.57 -13.22
N LEU A 227 -10.40 -3.53 -12.80
CA LEU A 227 -11.13 -2.33 -12.45
C LEU A 227 -10.92 -2.05 -10.94
N ASP A 228 -10.26 -0.95 -10.60
CA ASP A 228 -9.79 -0.65 -9.25
C ASP A 228 -10.78 0.23 -8.49
N GLU A 229 -11.17 -0.22 -7.26
CA GLU A 229 -12.13 0.48 -6.40
C GLU A 229 -13.34 1.00 -7.22
N PRO A 230 -14.09 0.12 -7.93
CA PRO A 230 -15.14 0.59 -8.82
C PRO A 230 -16.25 1.36 -8.10
N CYS A 231 -16.62 0.95 -6.90
CA CYS A 231 -17.64 1.60 -6.09
C CYS A 231 -17.37 1.41 -4.59
N GLU A 232 -18.09 2.13 -3.74
CA GLU A 232 -18.00 1.92 -2.30
C GLU A 232 -18.52 0.54 -1.90
N ILE A 233 -17.86 -0.09 -0.92
CA ILE A 233 -18.28 -1.39 -0.34
C ILE A 233 -19.35 -1.14 0.72
N THR A 234 -20.56 -0.73 0.29
CA THR A 234 -21.69 -0.44 1.18
C THR A 234 -22.64 -1.64 1.34
N SER A 235 -22.66 -2.55 0.35
CA SER A 235 -23.52 -3.72 0.32
C SER A 235 -22.87 -4.87 -0.41
N LEU A 236 -22.64 -5.98 0.27
CA LEU A 236 -22.11 -7.20 -0.35
C LEU A 236 -23.02 -7.71 -1.49
N ALA A 237 -24.34 -7.58 -1.35
CA ALA A 237 -25.28 -7.98 -2.39
C ALA A 237 -25.16 -7.13 -3.67
N ALA A 238 -24.86 -5.82 -3.52
CA ALA A 238 -24.60 -4.93 -4.67
C ALA A 238 -23.26 -5.26 -5.37
N ILE A 239 -22.21 -5.50 -4.59
CA ILE A 239 -20.93 -5.96 -5.11
C ILE A 239 -21.07 -7.34 -5.75
N GLY A 240 -21.87 -8.26 -5.15
CA GLY A 240 -22.14 -9.59 -5.69
C GLY A 240 -22.79 -9.57 -7.08
N LYS A 241 -23.69 -8.62 -7.34
CA LYS A 241 -24.23 -8.42 -8.69
C LYS A 241 -23.16 -7.95 -9.67
N LEU A 242 -22.35 -6.96 -9.28
CA LEU A 242 -21.22 -6.52 -10.10
C LEU A 242 -20.25 -7.68 -10.35
N ALA A 243 -19.92 -8.47 -9.34
CA ALA A 243 -18.99 -9.59 -9.45
C ALA A 243 -19.55 -10.73 -10.32
N GLY A 244 -20.84 -11.05 -10.25
CA GLY A 244 -21.47 -12.15 -11.00
C GLY A 244 -21.62 -11.91 -12.51
N GLU A 245 -21.60 -10.66 -12.95
CA GLU A 245 -21.78 -10.26 -14.36
C GLU A 245 -20.47 -9.86 -15.05
N ARG A 246 -19.32 -10.04 -14.39
CA ARG A 246 -18.03 -9.52 -14.86
C ARG A 246 -17.18 -10.57 -15.59
N VAL A 247 -16.38 -10.07 -16.53
CA VAL A 247 -15.19 -10.73 -17.06
C VAL A 247 -13.93 -9.93 -16.67
N THR A 248 -14.01 -8.61 -16.58
CA THR A 248 -12.93 -7.75 -16.09
C THR A 248 -12.71 -7.99 -14.59
N PRO A 249 -11.49 -8.34 -14.15
CA PRO A 249 -11.19 -8.53 -12.73
C PRO A 249 -11.49 -7.30 -11.89
N LEU A 250 -11.89 -7.48 -10.64
CA LEU A 250 -12.18 -6.41 -9.68
C LEU A 250 -11.09 -6.32 -8.60
N GLY A 251 -10.61 -5.10 -8.37
CA GLY A 251 -9.69 -4.77 -7.28
C GLY A 251 -10.38 -3.95 -6.20
N PHE A 252 -10.28 -4.39 -4.94
CA PHE A 252 -10.76 -3.65 -3.77
C PHE A 252 -9.80 -3.78 -2.60
N GLY A 253 -9.78 -2.81 -1.70
CA GLY A 253 -9.05 -2.97 -0.45
C GLY A 253 -8.47 -1.73 0.18
N ARG A 254 -8.42 -0.58 -0.49
CA ARG A 254 -7.81 0.65 0.06
C ARG A 254 -8.49 1.13 1.34
N SER A 255 -9.80 0.95 1.46
CA SER A 255 -10.58 1.32 2.64
C SER A 255 -10.69 0.20 3.68
N LEU A 256 -10.24 -1.01 3.38
CA LEU A 256 -10.37 -2.18 4.25
C LEU A 256 -9.28 -2.22 5.30
N ILE A 257 -9.55 -1.69 6.47
CA ILE A 257 -8.63 -1.70 7.63
C ILE A 257 -8.92 -2.90 8.56
N ALA A 258 -10.17 -3.36 8.60
CA ALA A 258 -10.63 -4.43 9.47
C ALA A 258 -10.80 -5.77 8.73
N SER A 259 -10.47 -6.86 9.40
CA SER A 259 -10.52 -8.21 8.82
C SER A 259 -11.92 -8.72 8.48
N ALA A 260 -12.96 -8.22 9.14
CA ALA A 260 -14.32 -8.74 8.98
C ALA A 260 -14.85 -8.50 7.55
N GLY A 261 -14.80 -7.25 7.06
CA GLY A 261 -15.27 -6.93 5.70
C GLY A 261 -14.44 -7.63 4.62
N PHE A 262 -13.14 -7.80 4.83
CA PHE A 262 -12.29 -8.53 3.90
C PHE A 262 -12.65 -10.02 3.81
N GLN A 263 -12.89 -10.67 4.96
CA GLN A 263 -13.32 -12.07 4.98
C GLN A 263 -14.68 -12.29 4.29
N ASP A 264 -15.58 -11.32 4.39
CA ASP A 264 -16.87 -11.40 3.72
C ASP A 264 -16.73 -11.29 2.19
N LEU A 265 -15.85 -10.40 1.71
CA LEU A 265 -15.54 -10.31 0.27
C LEU A 265 -14.92 -11.59 -0.28
N LEU A 266 -14.03 -12.23 0.47
CA LEU A 266 -13.42 -13.51 0.07
C LEU A 266 -14.42 -14.66 0.08
N ARG A 267 -15.29 -14.73 1.11
CA ARG A 267 -16.28 -15.81 1.24
C ARG A 267 -17.29 -15.81 0.10
N GLU A 268 -17.67 -14.63 -0.35
CA GLU A 268 -18.67 -14.43 -1.42
C GLU A 268 -18.03 -14.32 -2.80
N ASP A 269 -16.70 -14.55 -2.93
CA ASP A 269 -15.94 -14.48 -4.20
C ASP A 269 -16.15 -13.15 -4.95
N LEU A 270 -16.00 -12.01 -4.23
CA LEU A 270 -16.35 -10.70 -4.76
C LEU A 270 -15.15 -9.91 -5.30
N ILE A 271 -13.93 -10.40 -5.12
CA ILE A 271 -12.70 -9.71 -5.53
C ILE A 271 -11.70 -10.67 -6.16
N ASP A 272 -10.94 -10.18 -7.14
CA ASP A 272 -9.85 -10.91 -7.78
C ASP A 272 -8.49 -10.35 -7.35
N VAL A 273 -8.44 -9.06 -7.02
CA VAL A 273 -7.22 -8.36 -6.62
C VAL A 273 -7.45 -7.61 -5.32
N PHE A 274 -6.73 -8.00 -4.28
CA PHE A 274 -6.71 -7.28 -3.02
C PHE A 274 -5.75 -6.09 -3.08
N ARG A 275 -6.26 -4.90 -2.78
CA ARG A 275 -5.60 -3.59 -2.89
C ARG A 275 -5.34 -2.92 -1.54
N PRO A 276 -4.62 -3.53 -0.59
CA PRO A 276 -4.44 -2.94 0.74
C PRO A 276 -3.60 -1.68 0.69
N ASP A 277 -4.00 -0.67 1.46
CA ASP A 277 -3.24 0.56 1.67
C ASP A 277 -2.10 0.30 2.68
N LEU A 278 -0.86 0.42 2.22
CA LEU A 278 0.32 0.13 3.02
C LEU A 278 0.52 1.14 4.16
N ALA A 279 0.28 2.44 3.90
CA ALA A 279 0.40 3.50 4.92
C ALA A 279 -0.61 3.36 6.07
N ARG A 280 -1.69 2.59 5.88
CA ARG A 280 -2.74 2.37 6.92
C ARG A 280 -2.64 1.00 7.56
N SER A 281 -2.29 -0.02 6.79
CA SER A 281 -2.30 -1.41 7.25
C SER A 281 -0.95 -1.88 7.77
N GLY A 282 0.14 -1.37 7.22
CA GLY A 282 1.49 -1.85 7.51
C GLY A 282 1.77 -3.25 6.97
N ILE A 283 3.04 -3.62 6.94
CA ILE A 283 3.52 -4.90 6.37
C ILE A 283 2.87 -6.12 7.09
N THR A 284 2.84 -6.09 8.42
CA THR A 284 2.34 -7.24 9.22
C THR A 284 0.86 -7.54 8.94
N GLN A 285 0.01 -6.53 8.84
CA GLN A 285 -1.42 -6.74 8.61
C GLN A 285 -1.69 -7.19 7.18
N ILE A 286 -1.02 -6.57 6.21
CA ILE A 286 -1.16 -6.95 4.79
C ILE A 286 -0.74 -8.41 4.59
N ARG A 287 0.35 -8.87 5.22
CA ARG A 287 0.76 -10.27 5.12
C ARG A 287 -0.28 -11.26 5.66
N LYS A 288 -0.97 -10.91 6.75
CA LYS A 288 -2.09 -11.73 7.27
C LYS A 288 -3.25 -11.79 6.28
N PHE A 289 -3.60 -10.66 5.68
CA PHE A 289 -4.65 -10.62 4.66
C PHE A 289 -4.22 -11.33 3.37
N ALA A 290 -2.96 -11.19 2.97
CA ALA A 290 -2.42 -11.86 1.80
C ALA A 290 -2.47 -13.40 1.93
N ALA A 291 -2.21 -13.94 3.12
CA ALA A 291 -2.35 -15.39 3.36
C ALA A 291 -3.82 -15.87 3.25
N LEU A 292 -4.78 -15.06 3.69
CA LEU A 292 -6.21 -15.34 3.48
C LEU A 292 -6.59 -15.23 2.00
N ALA A 293 -6.07 -14.21 1.31
CA ALA A 293 -6.27 -14.01 -0.12
C ALA A 293 -5.69 -15.18 -0.94
N GLU A 294 -4.49 -15.66 -0.59
CA GLU A 294 -3.83 -16.80 -1.24
C GLU A 294 -4.69 -18.06 -1.20
N ALA A 295 -5.28 -18.35 -0.04
CA ALA A 295 -6.18 -19.51 0.14
C ALA A 295 -7.48 -19.43 -0.70
N ASN A 296 -7.83 -18.25 -1.22
CA ASN A 296 -8.98 -17.98 -2.08
C ASN A 296 -8.58 -17.59 -3.51
N TYR A 297 -7.32 -17.86 -3.92
CA TYR A 297 -6.79 -17.54 -5.26
C TYR A 297 -6.85 -16.05 -5.63
N VAL A 298 -6.94 -15.15 -4.64
CA VAL A 298 -6.96 -13.71 -4.84
C VAL A 298 -5.53 -13.17 -4.89
N ALA A 299 -5.22 -12.41 -5.92
CA ALA A 299 -3.92 -11.74 -6.07
C ALA A 299 -3.81 -10.52 -5.14
N VAL A 300 -2.58 -10.12 -4.80
CA VAL A 300 -2.33 -8.93 -3.97
C VAL A 300 -1.51 -7.90 -4.73
N ALA A 301 -2.06 -6.70 -4.83
CA ALA A 301 -1.40 -5.55 -5.45
C ALA A 301 -1.49 -4.34 -4.49
N PRO A 302 -0.53 -4.16 -3.57
CA PRO A 302 -0.62 -3.14 -2.54
C PRO A 302 -0.73 -1.72 -3.13
N TYR A 303 -1.62 -0.91 -2.53
CA TYR A 303 -1.72 0.51 -2.81
C TYR A 303 -0.63 1.26 -2.05
N HIS A 304 0.03 2.18 -2.74
CA HIS A 304 1.05 3.06 -2.18
C HIS A 304 1.08 4.38 -2.96
N ASP A 305 0.97 5.49 -2.27
CA ASP A 305 1.04 6.85 -2.82
C ASP A 305 1.95 7.79 -2.01
N GLY A 306 2.73 7.25 -1.09
CA GLY A 306 3.61 7.98 -0.17
C GLY A 306 5.00 8.30 -0.73
N GLY A 307 5.95 8.45 0.19
CA GLY A 307 7.34 8.76 -0.08
C GLY A 307 8.24 7.53 -0.24
N PRO A 308 9.55 7.73 -0.24
CA PRO A 308 10.51 6.66 -0.56
C PRO A 308 10.67 5.61 0.54
N VAL A 309 10.35 5.92 1.81
CA VAL A 309 10.40 4.93 2.90
C VAL A 309 9.25 3.94 2.75
N GLU A 310 8.05 4.42 2.38
CA GLU A 310 6.93 3.56 2.05
C GLU A 310 7.22 2.72 0.80
N THR A 311 7.90 3.27 -0.22
CA THR A 311 8.36 2.49 -1.39
C THR A 311 9.29 1.35 -0.97
N ALA A 312 10.28 1.60 -0.11
CA ALA A 312 11.15 0.55 0.41
C ALA A 312 10.34 -0.56 1.11
N ALA A 313 9.44 -0.18 2.01
CA ALA A 313 8.56 -1.12 2.71
C ALA A 313 7.69 -1.95 1.74
N ALA A 314 7.16 -1.30 0.69
CA ALA A 314 6.36 -1.94 -0.35
C ALA A 314 7.15 -3.01 -1.14
N LEU A 315 8.41 -2.72 -1.48
CA LEU A 315 9.28 -3.67 -2.17
C LEU A 315 9.59 -4.91 -1.31
N HIS A 316 9.86 -4.72 -0.02
CA HIS A 316 10.07 -5.83 0.91
C HIS A 316 8.79 -6.65 1.14
N LEU A 317 7.65 -5.99 1.25
CA LEU A 317 6.36 -6.67 1.31
C LEU A 317 6.14 -7.51 0.05
N ALA A 318 6.27 -6.92 -1.14
CA ALA A 318 6.11 -7.59 -2.42
C ALA A 318 7.01 -8.84 -2.56
N ALA A 319 8.26 -8.74 -2.12
CA ALA A 319 9.21 -9.84 -2.16
C ALA A 319 8.93 -10.96 -1.15
N SER A 320 8.02 -10.74 -0.20
CA SER A 320 7.64 -11.72 0.83
C SER A 320 6.28 -12.40 0.61
N LEU A 321 5.52 -12.01 -0.42
CA LEU A 321 4.17 -12.51 -0.69
C LEU A 321 4.15 -13.48 -1.88
N PRO A 322 3.73 -14.74 -1.73
CA PRO A 322 3.62 -15.66 -2.86
C PRO A 322 2.63 -15.19 -3.93
N ASN A 323 1.46 -14.72 -3.51
CA ASN A 323 0.36 -14.26 -4.37
C ASN A 323 0.43 -12.76 -4.77
N PHE A 324 1.61 -12.12 -4.65
CA PHE A 324 1.81 -10.76 -5.12
C PHE A 324 1.68 -10.66 -6.63
N PHE A 325 1.02 -9.62 -7.12
CA PHE A 325 0.81 -9.37 -8.54
C PHE A 325 1.63 -8.18 -9.08
N ALA A 326 1.44 -6.99 -8.51
CA ALA A 326 2.14 -5.78 -8.94
C ALA A 326 2.16 -4.73 -7.81
N GLN A 327 3.18 -3.85 -7.81
CA GLN A 327 3.34 -2.77 -6.85
C GLN A 327 3.08 -1.41 -7.50
N GLN A 328 2.10 -0.71 -6.99
CA GLN A 328 1.85 0.67 -7.33
C GLN A 328 2.97 1.56 -6.78
N VAL A 329 3.51 2.44 -7.61
CA VAL A 329 4.60 3.35 -7.26
C VAL A 329 4.26 4.76 -7.73
N PRO A 330 4.44 5.78 -6.87
CA PRO A 330 4.35 7.17 -7.28
C PRO A 330 5.42 7.49 -8.33
N VAL A 331 5.03 8.21 -9.37
CA VAL A 331 5.95 8.71 -10.40
C VAL A 331 5.96 10.23 -10.31
N PRO A 332 6.93 10.85 -9.62
CA PRO A 332 7.04 12.30 -9.61
C PRO A 332 7.28 12.85 -11.02
N ASP A 333 6.51 13.86 -11.42
CA ASP A 333 6.65 14.49 -12.73
C ASP A 333 7.98 15.26 -12.86
N ALA A 334 8.42 15.89 -11.76
CA ALA A 334 9.64 16.69 -11.72
C ALA A 334 10.88 15.84 -11.38
N ASP A 335 11.95 16.04 -12.15
CA ASP A 335 13.27 15.43 -11.89
C ASP A 335 13.82 15.80 -10.51
N GLU A 336 13.49 16.98 -10.02
CA GLU A 336 13.91 17.49 -8.74
C GLU A 336 13.31 16.71 -7.58
N ASP A 337 12.02 16.37 -7.68
CA ASP A 337 11.35 15.51 -6.70
C ASP A 337 11.91 14.08 -6.75
N ARG A 338 12.20 13.55 -7.94
CA ARG A 338 12.86 12.22 -8.09
C ARG A 338 14.24 12.20 -7.43
N ARG A 339 15.05 13.24 -7.66
CA ARG A 339 16.36 13.36 -7.00
C ARG A 339 16.24 13.53 -5.50
N PHE A 340 15.29 14.33 -5.03
CA PHE A 340 15.02 14.52 -3.61
C PHE A 340 14.65 13.20 -2.93
N ARG A 341 13.72 12.41 -3.51
CA ARG A 341 13.31 11.12 -2.98
C ARG A 341 14.48 10.12 -2.92
N ALA A 342 15.27 10.05 -3.97
CA ALA A 342 16.45 9.18 -4.02
C ALA A 342 17.53 9.60 -2.99
N ALA A 343 17.77 10.89 -2.84
CA ALA A 343 18.71 11.43 -1.85
C ALA A 343 18.23 11.18 -0.42
N LEU A 344 16.94 11.42 -0.14
CA LEU A 344 16.34 11.19 1.17
C LEU A 344 16.45 9.73 1.60
N ALA A 345 16.20 8.77 0.71
CA ALA A 345 16.30 7.34 0.99
C ALA A 345 17.74 6.81 0.99
N GLY A 346 18.67 7.56 0.39
CA GLY A 346 20.04 7.10 0.13
C GLY A 346 20.12 6.01 -0.96
N ALA A 347 19.06 5.85 -1.76
CA ALA A 347 18.97 4.85 -2.83
C ALA A 347 17.91 5.23 -3.87
N ALA A 348 18.14 4.89 -5.14
CA ALA A 348 17.19 5.10 -6.24
C ALA A 348 16.16 3.96 -6.31
N LEU A 349 15.36 3.80 -5.24
CA LEU A 349 14.41 2.69 -5.08
C LEU A 349 13.30 2.65 -6.13
N GLU A 350 13.00 3.78 -6.75
CA GLU A 350 11.91 3.97 -7.70
C GLU A 350 12.37 3.92 -9.17
N SER A 351 13.61 3.49 -9.40
CA SER A 351 14.14 3.28 -10.75
C SER A 351 13.56 2.02 -11.37
N VAL A 352 12.78 2.19 -12.43
CA VAL A 352 12.12 1.09 -13.14
C VAL A 352 12.91 0.72 -14.37
N THR A 353 13.19 -0.57 -14.55
CA THR A 353 13.80 -1.12 -15.75
C THR A 353 12.88 -2.16 -16.35
N ASP A 354 12.42 -1.91 -17.56
CA ASP A 354 11.52 -2.78 -18.32
C ASP A 354 10.30 -3.29 -17.53
N GLY A 355 9.63 -2.35 -16.85
CA GLY A 355 8.44 -2.62 -16.04
C GLY A 355 8.70 -3.17 -14.63
N TYR A 356 9.95 -3.26 -14.18
CA TYR A 356 10.30 -3.86 -12.89
C TYR A 356 11.19 -2.96 -12.03
N LEU A 357 11.01 -3.09 -10.73
CA LEU A 357 11.85 -2.53 -9.69
C LEU A 357 12.80 -3.61 -9.15
N ALA A 358 14.03 -3.20 -8.85
CA ALA A 358 15.01 -4.07 -8.19
C ALA A 358 14.76 -4.18 -6.70
N LEU A 359 15.17 -5.29 -6.09
CA LEU A 359 15.17 -5.47 -4.64
C LEU A 359 16.53 -5.08 -4.06
N SER A 360 16.52 -4.39 -2.92
CA SER A 360 17.74 -4.13 -2.15
C SER A 360 18.18 -5.41 -1.43
N ALA A 361 19.49 -5.68 -1.43
CA ALA A 361 20.10 -6.72 -0.62
C ALA A 361 20.61 -6.18 0.74
N GLU A 362 20.51 -4.88 0.98
CA GLU A 362 20.95 -4.24 2.22
C GLU A 362 20.08 -4.66 3.40
N PRO A 363 20.64 -4.74 4.62
CA PRO A 363 19.90 -5.05 5.84
C PRO A 363 18.77 -4.07 6.13
N GLY A 364 17.71 -4.54 6.79
CA GLY A 364 16.54 -3.75 7.09
C GLY A 364 15.71 -3.44 5.85
N LEU A 365 15.22 -2.23 5.73
CA LEU A 365 14.57 -1.68 4.54
C LEU A 365 15.58 -1.21 3.46
N GLY A 366 16.89 -1.32 3.73
CA GLY A 366 17.94 -0.88 2.83
C GLY A 366 18.05 0.65 2.70
N LEU A 367 17.58 1.39 3.70
CA LEU A 367 17.54 2.84 3.71
C LEU A 367 18.79 3.44 4.36
N LYS A 368 19.26 4.57 3.81
CA LYS A 368 20.29 5.42 4.38
C LYS A 368 19.77 6.86 4.43
N ILE A 369 18.82 7.10 5.34
CA ILE A 369 18.10 8.37 5.41
C ILE A 369 19.05 9.54 5.63
N ASP A 370 19.01 10.52 4.71
CA ASP A 370 19.70 11.80 4.86
C ASP A 370 18.90 12.69 5.80
N ALA A 371 19.39 12.81 7.05
CA ALA A 371 18.73 13.59 8.08
C ALA A 371 18.65 15.09 7.74
N SER A 372 19.51 15.60 6.85
CA SER A 372 19.48 17.01 6.44
C SER A 372 18.28 17.35 5.53
N LEU A 373 17.68 16.34 4.91
CA LEU A 373 16.50 16.47 4.06
C LEU A 373 15.18 16.22 4.81
N LEU A 374 15.26 15.76 6.06
CA LEU A 374 14.11 15.70 6.95
C LEU A 374 13.63 17.12 7.25
N GLY A 375 12.34 17.32 7.18
CA GLY A 375 11.75 18.60 7.49
C GLY A 375 11.64 18.85 8.99
N LYS A 376 10.68 19.69 9.40
CA LYS A 376 10.48 20.04 10.80
C LYS A 376 10.09 18.83 11.64
N GLU A 377 10.72 18.68 12.81
CA GLU A 377 10.31 17.69 13.83
C GLU A 377 8.89 17.99 14.30
N VAL A 378 8.07 16.95 14.39
CA VAL A 378 6.72 17.01 14.95
C VAL A 378 6.86 17.04 16.47
N ALA A 379 6.53 18.17 17.08
CA ALA A 379 6.72 18.45 18.52
C ALA A 379 5.39 18.40 19.27
#